data_75c6743114136f5cc15f773efb541246
#
_entry.id   75c6743114136f5cc15f773efb541246
#
_cell.length_a   1.000
_cell.length_b   1.000
_cell.length_c   1.000
_cell.angle_alpha   90.00
_cell.angle_beta   90.00
_cell.angle_gamma   90.00
#
_symmetry.space_group_name_H-M   'P 1'
#
loop_
_entity.id
_entity.type
_entity.pdbx_description
1 polymer ?
#
loop_
_entity_poly.entity_id
_entity_poly.type
_entity_poly.pdbx_seq_one_letter_code
_entity_poly.pdbx_strand_id
1 'polypeptide(L)'
;EYYTPPAVAKIMARILVPKETKNVLLYDPAAGSGSLLLSLAHQIGEDKCTIYSQDISQKSSEFLRLNLILNNLVHSLHNVIKGNTLTNPFHVNDAKDDLKKFDYIVSNPPFKTDFSDDRETLASDIHKKRFFAGVPSVPAKKKESMAIYQLFIQHIMYSLDKKGKAAVVVPTGFCTEKAAIGLGIR
;
A
#
# COMPACT_ATOMS: atom_id res chain seq x y z
N GLU A 1 -11.84 -1.75 -11.11
CA GLU A 1 -11.49 -0.93 -9.91
C GLU A 1 -12.26 -1.48 -8.71
N TYR A 2 -11.55 -1.97 -7.70
CA TYR A 2 -12.19 -2.42 -6.46
C TYR A 2 -12.30 -1.23 -5.52
N TYR A 3 -13.51 -0.70 -5.40
CA TYR A 3 -13.80 0.36 -4.45
C TYR A 3 -13.91 -0.19 -3.04
N THR A 4 -13.19 0.39 -2.08
CA THR A 4 -13.32 0.01 -0.67
C THR A 4 -14.58 0.64 -0.07
N PRO A 5 -15.55 -0.13 0.46
CA PRO A 5 -16.75 0.43 1.07
C PRO A 5 -16.40 1.40 2.21
N PRO A 6 -17.08 2.54 2.34
CA PRO A 6 -16.80 3.54 3.37
C PRO A 6 -16.83 2.99 4.80
N ALA A 7 -17.70 2.01 5.06
CA ALA A 7 -17.78 1.36 6.37
C ALA A 7 -16.49 0.62 6.72
N VAL A 8 -15.89 -0.10 5.76
CA VAL A 8 -14.61 -0.81 5.93
C VAL A 8 -13.49 0.19 6.17
N ALA A 9 -13.42 1.27 5.39
CA ALA A 9 -12.42 2.32 5.55
C ALA A 9 -12.49 2.97 6.95
N LYS A 10 -13.68 3.27 7.44
CA LYS A 10 -13.90 3.80 8.80
C LYS A 10 -13.49 2.81 9.90
N ILE A 11 -13.78 1.52 9.74
CA ILE A 11 -13.38 0.48 10.70
C ILE A 11 -11.85 0.40 10.75
N MET A 12 -11.18 0.34 9.60
CA MET A 12 -9.72 0.29 9.51
C MET A 12 -9.09 1.52 10.20
N ALA A 13 -9.60 2.72 9.92
CA ALA A 13 -9.11 3.94 10.55
C ALA A 13 -9.26 3.91 12.09
N ARG A 14 -10.40 3.48 12.60
CA ARG A 14 -10.65 3.38 14.06
C ARG A 14 -9.78 2.34 14.75
N ILE A 15 -9.46 1.23 14.09
CA ILE A 15 -8.59 0.20 14.65
C ILE A 15 -7.13 0.67 14.69
N LEU A 16 -6.68 1.38 13.64
CA LEU A 16 -5.29 1.80 13.53
C LEU A 16 -4.92 2.97 14.42
N VAL A 17 -5.80 3.99 14.47
CA VAL A 17 -5.45 5.31 15.00
C VAL A 17 -5.86 5.45 16.45
N PRO A 18 -4.89 5.56 17.39
CA PRO A 18 -5.17 5.97 18.78
C PRO A 18 -5.72 7.39 18.85
N LYS A 19 -6.38 7.73 19.97
CA LYS A 19 -6.73 9.11 20.28
C LYS A 19 -5.46 9.97 20.38
N GLU A 20 -5.57 11.24 19.98
CA GLU A 20 -4.49 12.24 20.08
C GLU A 20 -3.28 12.01 19.17
N THR A 21 -3.45 11.27 18.06
CA THR A 21 -2.43 11.10 17.03
C THR A 21 -2.18 12.41 16.28
N LYS A 22 -0.91 12.77 16.07
CA LYS A 22 -0.51 13.98 15.32
C LYS A 22 0.89 13.83 14.69
N ASN A 23 1.15 14.63 13.66
CA ASN A 23 2.44 14.68 12.94
C ASN A 23 2.88 13.33 12.39
N VAL A 24 1.95 12.62 11.76
CA VAL A 24 2.16 11.26 11.25
C VAL A 24 2.13 11.19 9.74
N LEU A 25 2.86 10.23 9.20
CA LEU A 25 2.92 9.94 7.78
C LEU A 25 2.00 8.76 7.46
N LEU A 26 1.08 8.99 6.53
CA LEU A 26 0.13 7.99 6.05
C LEU A 26 0.56 7.51 4.66
N TYR A 27 0.40 6.23 4.37
CA TYR A 27 0.74 5.69 3.07
C TYR A 27 -0.25 4.65 2.57
N ASP A 28 -0.49 4.65 1.25
CA ASP A 28 -1.16 3.56 0.54
C ASP A 28 -0.41 3.26 -0.77
N PRO A 29 0.18 2.06 -0.92
CA PRO A 29 0.91 1.65 -2.12
C PRO A 29 0.02 1.28 -3.31
N ALA A 30 -1.30 1.22 -3.14
CA ALA A 30 -2.30 0.93 -4.18
C ALA A 30 -3.55 1.79 -3.94
N ALA A 31 -3.33 3.11 -3.90
CA ALA A 31 -4.23 4.07 -3.27
C ALA A 31 -5.59 4.23 -3.94
N GLY A 32 -5.73 3.90 -5.22
CA GLY A 32 -6.96 4.16 -5.95
C GLY A 32 -7.36 5.64 -5.83
N SER A 33 -8.61 5.89 -5.52
CA SER A 33 -9.15 7.26 -5.29
C SER A 33 -8.83 7.82 -3.89
N GLY A 34 -8.15 7.06 -3.03
CA GLY A 34 -7.70 7.50 -1.70
C GLY A 34 -8.71 7.34 -0.57
N SER A 35 -9.77 6.58 -0.74
CA SER A 35 -10.83 6.44 0.28
C SER A 35 -10.31 6.00 1.64
N LEU A 36 -9.33 5.09 1.68
CA LEU A 36 -8.70 4.62 2.92
C LEU A 36 -7.87 5.72 3.58
N LEU A 37 -7.03 6.41 2.79
CA LEU A 37 -6.19 7.52 3.27
C LEU A 37 -7.02 8.67 3.82
N LEU A 38 -8.10 9.04 3.13
CA LEU A 38 -9.02 10.10 3.59
C LEU A 38 -9.71 9.71 4.90
N SER A 39 -10.12 8.44 5.04
CA SER A 39 -10.72 7.96 6.30
C SER A 39 -9.74 8.03 7.46
N LEU A 40 -8.45 7.76 7.24
CA LEU A 40 -7.40 7.96 8.25
C LEU A 40 -7.19 9.44 8.57
N ALA A 41 -7.06 10.29 7.55
CA ALA A 41 -6.85 11.72 7.74
C ALA A 41 -8.00 12.37 8.51
N HIS A 42 -9.24 12.01 8.21
CA HIS A 42 -10.41 12.47 8.97
C HIS A 42 -10.42 11.99 10.43
N GLN A 43 -9.93 10.78 10.70
CA GLN A 43 -9.84 10.26 12.07
C GLN A 43 -8.75 10.96 12.88
N ILE A 44 -7.66 11.38 12.25
CA ILE A 44 -6.49 12.03 12.87
C ILE A 44 -6.69 13.55 12.97
N GLY A 45 -7.23 14.16 11.93
CA GLY A 45 -7.26 15.58 11.62
C GLY A 45 -6.34 15.89 10.44
N GLU A 46 -6.85 16.59 9.46
CA GLU A 46 -6.20 16.84 8.18
C GLU A 46 -4.90 17.64 8.32
N ASP A 47 -4.84 18.52 9.31
CA ASP A 47 -3.65 19.33 9.67
C ASP A 47 -2.59 18.56 10.47
N LYS A 48 -2.90 17.33 10.92
CA LYS A 48 -2.04 16.52 11.80
C LYS A 48 -1.38 15.35 11.09
N CYS A 49 -1.57 15.20 9.79
CA CYS A 49 -0.99 14.11 9.01
C CYS A 49 -0.54 14.58 7.63
N THR A 50 0.36 13.82 7.04
CA THR A 50 0.78 13.97 5.63
C THR A 50 0.53 12.67 4.89
N ILE A 51 -0.13 12.76 3.74
CA ILE A 51 -0.48 11.62 2.91
C ILE A 51 0.59 11.39 1.85
N TYR A 52 0.94 10.13 1.67
CA TYR A 52 1.75 9.59 0.60
C TYR A 52 0.97 8.50 -0.12
N SER A 53 1.09 8.43 -1.42
CA SER A 53 0.39 7.43 -2.21
C SER A 53 1.13 7.08 -3.48
N GLN A 54 0.95 5.86 -3.94
CA GLN A 54 1.36 5.45 -5.27
C GLN A 54 0.29 4.55 -5.88
N ASP A 55 -0.01 4.74 -7.17
CA ASP A 55 -0.95 3.92 -7.91
C ASP A 55 -0.56 3.87 -9.38
N ILE A 56 -0.77 2.74 -10.03
CA ILE A 56 -0.47 2.57 -11.45
C ILE A 56 -1.46 3.33 -12.36
N SER A 57 -2.67 3.59 -11.87
CA SER A 57 -3.75 4.24 -12.60
C SER A 57 -3.61 5.76 -12.57
N GLN A 58 -3.48 6.37 -13.75
CA GLN A 58 -3.52 7.82 -13.91
C GLN A 58 -4.83 8.43 -13.40
N LYS A 59 -5.95 7.83 -13.79
CA LYS A 59 -7.28 8.26 -13.37
C LYS A 59 -7.46 8.24 -11.87
N SER A 60 -7.00 7.19 -11.20
CA SER A 60 -7.03 7.08 -9.74
C SER A 60 -6.22 8.19 -9.07
N SER A 61 -5.02 8.46 -9.57
CA SER A 61 -4.15 9.53 -9.05
C SER A 61 -4.78 10.92 -9.21
N GLU A 62 -5.46 11.18 -10.31
CA GLU A 62 -6.19 12.43 -10.55
C GLU A 62 -7.38 12.60 -9.60
N PHE A 63 -8.17 11.54 -9.39
CA PHE A 63 -9.26 11.55 -8.41
C PHE A 63 -8.75 11.75 -6.99
N LEU A 64 -7.64 11.10 -6.62
CA LEU A 64 -7.04 11.31 -5.30
C LEU A 64 -6.59 12.77 -5.12
N ARG A 65 -5.93 13.37 -6.10
CA ARG A 65 -5.54 14.80 -6.04
C ARG A 65 -6.74 15.71 -5.82
N LEU A 66 -7.83 15.49 -6.57
CA LEU A 66 -9.07 16.25 -6.38
C LEU A 66 -9.63 16.05 -4.96
N ASN A 67 -9.67 14.83 -4.48
CA ASN A 67 -10.13 14.51 -3.13
C ASN A 67 -9.27 15.17 -2.04
N LEU A 68 -7.94 15.25 -2.21
CA LEU A 68 -7.07 15.96 -1.28
C LEU A 68 -7.37 17.46 -1.23
N ILE A 69 -7.64 18.09 -2.39
CA ILE A 69 -8.01 19.50 -2.46
C ILE A 69 -9.33 19.74 -1.71
N LEU A 70 -10.35 18.93 -2.00
CA LEU A 70 -11.68 19.06 -1.39
C LEU A 70 -11.70 18.79 0.13
N ASN A 71 -10.68 18.13 0.66
CA ASN A 71 -10.58 17.76 2.07
C ASN A 71 -9.44 18.48 2.82
N ASN A 72 -9.00 19.65 2.35
CA ASN A 72 -7.97 20.49 2.99
C ASN A 72 -6.60 19.80 3.18
N LEU A 73 -6.24 18.87 2.30
CA LEU A 73 -4.99 18.11 2.32
C LEU A 73 -4.04 18.53 1.18
N VAL A 74 -4.11 19.79 0.75
CA VAL A 74 -3.34 20.35 -0.37
C VAL A 74 -1.82 20.16 -0.18
N HIS A 75 -1.35 20.22 1.07
CA HIS A 75 0.07 20.01 1.42
C HIS A 75 0.58 18.62 1.03
N SER A 76 -0.31 17.64 0.81
CA SER A 76 0.05 16.28 0.41
C SER A 76 0.02 16.04 -1.11
N LEU A 77 -0.38 17.00 -1.93
CA LEU A 77 -0.55 16.82 -3.38
C LEU A 77 0.70 16.34 -4.12
N HIS A 78 1.87 16.81 -3.71
CA HIS A 78 3.16 16.43 -4.32
C HIS A 78 3.58 14.99 -4.01
N ASN A 79 2.96 14.36 -3.02
CA ASN A 79 3.19 12.97 -2.64
C ASN A 79 2.26 11.96 -3.35
N VAL A 80 1.39 12.43 -4.24
CA VAL A 80 0.54 11.56 -5.06
C VAL A 80 1.30 11.17 -6.32
N ILE A 81 1.74 9.93 -6.38
CA ILE A 81 2.61 9.44 -7.44
C ILE A 81 1.88 8.41 -8.32
N LYS A 82 1.98 8.62 -9.64
CA LYS A 82 1.53 7.62 -10.63
C LYS A 82 2.72 6.72 -10.96
N GLY A 83 2.55 5.41 -10.77
CA GLY A 83 3.57 4.43 -11.14
C GLY A 83 3.35 3.06 -10.50
N ASN A 84 4.08 2.06 -11.00
CA ASN A 84 4.05 0.72 -10.43
C ASN A 84 4.88 0.67 -9.15
N THR A 85 4.20 0.57 -8.02
CA THR A 85 4.81 0.54 -6.68
C THR A 85 5.77 -0.65 -6.48
N LEU A 86 5.48 -1.77 -7.11
CA LEU A 86 6.25 -2.99 -6.88
C LEU A 86 7.57 -2.98 -7.64
N THR A 87 7.57 -2.53 -8.89
CA THR A 87 8.79 -2.47 -9.72
C THR A 87 9.56 -1.17 -9.53
N ASN A 88 8.88 -0.06 -9.25
CA ASN A 88 9.47 1.26 -9.12
C ASN A 88 8.86 2.06 -7.95
N PRO A 89 9.16 1.69 -6.70
CA PRO A 89 8.69 2.44 -5.53
C PRO A 89 9.33 3.83 -5.50
N PHE A 90 8.49 4.86 -5.48
CA PHE A 90 8.96 6.25 -5.60
C PHE A 90 9.36 6.88 -4.27
N HIS A 91 8.64 6.54 -3.20
CA HIS A 91 8.87 7.19 -1.90
C HIS A 91 10.09 6.61 -1.21
N VAL A 92 11.17 7.38 -1.24
CA VAL A 92 12.46 7.04 -0.62
C VAL A 92 12.72 7.93 0.60
N ASN A 93 13.63 7.51 1.46
CA ASN A 93 14.11 8.31 2.58
C ASN A 93 14.92 9.51 2.10
N ASP A 94 15.28 10.41 3.01
CA ASP A 94 16.01 11.65 2.67
C ASP A 94 17.42 11.38 2.13
N ALA A 95 18.04 10.27 2.54
CA ALA A 95 19.35 9.83 2.02
C ALA A 95 19.25 9.18 0.63
N LYS A 96 18.05 8.85 0.16
CA LYS A 96 17.75 8.17 -1.12
C LYS A 96 18.43 6.80 -1.29
N ASP A 97 18.73 6.15 -0.19
CA ASP A 97 19.36 4.82 -0.15
C ASP A 97 18.41 3.69 0.28
N ASP A 98 17.23 4.04 0.80
CA ASP A 98 16.17 3.10 1.17
C ASP A 98 14.77 3.71 0.98
N LEU A 99 13.74 2.90 1.13
CA LEU A 99 12.36 3.36 1.12
C LEU A 99 12.03 4.17 2.38
N LYS A 100 11.19 5.17 2.18
CA LYS A 100 10.61 5.95 3.28
C LYS A 100 9.78 5.05 4.20
N LYS A 101 9.83 5.35 5.50
CA LYS A 101 9.04 4.63 6.51
C LYS A 101 7.84 5.45 6.94
N PHE A 102 6.74 4.78 7.23
CA PHE A 102 5.44 5.41 7.50
C PHE A 102 4.85 4.94 8.83
N ASP A 103 4.16 5.85 9.50
CA ASP A 103 3.50 5.58 10.78
C ASP A 103 2.26 4.71 10.62
N TYR A 104 1.45 5.00 9.58
CA TYR A 104 0.25 4.24 9.28
C TYR A 104 0.18 3.91 7.79
N ILE A 105 -0.01 2.63 7.49
CA ILE A 105 -0.22 2.17 6.12
C ILE A 105 -1.59 1.49 6.03
N VAL A 106 -2.38 1.91 5.06
CA VAL A 106 -3.64 1.26 4.70
C VAL A 106 -3.61 0.88 3.25
N SER A 107 -4.18 -0.26 2.90
CA SER A 107 -4.29 -0.64 1.49
C SER A 107 -5.39 -1.65 1.24
N ASN A 108 -6.02 -1.54 0.09
CA ASN A 108 -6.81 -2.60 -0.53
C ASN A 108 -6.17 -2.93 -1.89
N PRO A 109 -5.05 -3.66 -1.90
CA PRO A 109 -4.32 -3.95 -3.12
C PRO A 109 -5.08 -4.94 -4.01
N PRO A 110 -4.77 -5.00 -5.32
CA PRO A 110 -5.30 -6.04 -6.18
C PRO A 110 -4.90 -7.43 -5.65
N PHE A 111 -5.85 -8.37 -5.65
CA PHE A 111 -5.60 -9.71 -5.09
C PHE A 111 -4.86 -10.60 -6.07
N LYS A 112 -5.23 -10.50 -7.35
CA LYS A 112 -4.69 -11.34 -8.42
C LYS A 112 -4.47 -10.48 -9.66
N THR A 113 -3.29 -10.60 -10.24
CA THR A 113 -2.91 -9.89 -11.47
C THR A 113 -1.79 -10.67 -12.13
N ASP A 114 -1.78 -10.72 -13.44
CA ASP A 114 -0.61 -11.21 -14.18
C ASP A 114 0.54 -10.20 -14.04
N PHE A 115 1.63 -10.62 -13.43
CA PHE A 115 2.89 -9.89 -13.33
C PHE A 115 4.07 -10.77 -13.78
N SER A 116 3.78 -11.74 -14.67
CA SER A 116 4.79 -12.68 -15.15
C SER A 116 5.97 -11.98 -15.82
N ASP A 117 5.73 -10.88 -16.53
CA ASP A 117 6.77 -10.12 -17.22
C ASP A 117 7.69 -9.36 -16.23
N ASP A 118 7.16 -8.91 -15.10
CA ASP A 118 7.92 -8.22 -14.04
C ASP A 118 8.55 -9.17 -13.03
N ARG A 119 8.20 -10.44 -13.05
CA ARG A 119 8.53 -11.40 -11.99
C ARG A 119 10.02 -11.53 -11.72
N GLU A 120 10.85 -11.57 -12.76
CA GLU A 120 12.30 -11.70 -12.61
C GLU A 120 12.93 -10.43 -12.04
N THR A 121 12.46 -9.26 -12.46
CA THR A 121 12.85 -7.97 -11.90
C THR A 121 12.53 -7.93 -10.41
N LEU A 122 11.32 -8.34 -10.02
CA LEU A 122 10.86 -8.35 -8.63
C LEU A 122 11.63 -9.36 -7.76
N ALA A 123 12.11 -10.45 -8.34
CA ALA A 123 12.91 -11.48 -7.66
C ALA A 123 14.41 -11.16 -7.60
N SER A 124 14.85 -10.06 -8.21
CA SER A 124 16.26 -9.66 -8.23
C SER A 124 16.78 -9.26 -6.83
N ASP A 125 18.10 -9.29 -6.66
CA ASP A 125 18.76 -8.99 -5.38
C ASP A 125 18.45 -7.59 -4.85
N ILE A 126 18.18 -6.62 -5.73
CA ILE A 126 17.79 -5.24 -5.37
C ILE A 126 16.51 -5.24 -4.52
N HIS A 127 15.59 -6.15 -4.81
CA HIS A 127 14.29 -6.24 -4.13
C HIS A 127 14.23 -7.29 -3.01
N LYS A 128 15.29 -8.08 -2.81
CA LYS A 128 15.33 -9.22 -1.89
C LYS A 128 15.05 -8.83 -0.43
N LYS A 129 15.54 -7.68 0.02
CA LYS A 129 15.23 -7.18 1.37
C LYS A 129 13.75 -6.86 1.54
N ARG A 130 13.14 -6.34 0.50
CA ARG A 130 11.72 -5.95 0.49
C ARG A 130 10.80 -7.16 0.34
N PHE A 131 11.15 -8.11 -0.53
CA PHE A 131 10.40 -9.33 -0.77
C PHE A 131 11.04 -10.53 -0.06
N PHE A 132 11.16 -10.40 1.25
CA PHE A 132 11.86 -11.34 2.14
C PHE A 132 11.27 -12.75 2.15
N ALA A 133 9.97 -12.91 1.93
CA ALA A 133 9.31 -14.20 1.81
C ALA A 133 9.32 -14.76 0.37
N GLY A 134 9.89 -14.02 -0.58
CA GLY A 134 9.99 -14.40 -1.99
C GLY A 134 8.90 -13.82 -2.88
N VAL A 135 9.01 -14.13 -4.17
CA VAL A 135 8.09 -13.68 -5.22
C VAL A 135 7.31 -14.90 -5.76
N PRO A 136 5.98 -14.83 -5.86
CA PRO A 136 5.16 -15.93 -6.35
C PRO A 136 5.65 -16.45 -7.71
N SER A 137 5.59 -17.76 -7.90
CA SER A 137 5.96 -18.40 -9.17
C SER A 137 4.90 -18.13 -10.24
N VAL A 138 5.34 -18.13 -11.49
CA VAL A 138 4.42 -18.03 -12.63
C VAL A 138 3.74 -19.38 -12.84
N PRO A 139 2.41 -19.45 -12.74
CA PRO A 139 1.69 -20.70 -13.01
C PRO A 139 1.74 -21.04 -14.51
N ALA A 140 1.80 -22.32 -14.84
CA ALA A 140 1.80 -22.79 -16.22
C ALA A 140 0.51 -22.41 -16.99
N LYS A 141 -0.60 -22.26 -16.26
CA LYS A 141 -1.90 -21.81 -16.77
C LYS A 141 -2.46 -20.76 -15.86
N LYS A 142 -3.28 -19.83 -16.38
CA LYS A 142 -3.97 -18.79 -15.62
C LYS A 142 -3.00 -17.82 -14.90
N LYS A 143 -2.09 -17.21 -15.66
CA LYS A 143 -1.16 -16.19 -15.14
C LYS A 143 -1.87 -15.06 -14.39
N GLU A 144 -3.08 -14.70 -14.79
CA GLU A 144 -3.95 -13.73 -14.12
C GLU A 144 -4.33 -14.11 -12.69
N SER A 145 -4.07 -15.37 -12.28
CA SER A 145 -4.32 -15.83 -10.91
C SER A 145 -3.14 -15.63 -9.96
N MET A 146 -2.02 -15.04 -10.41
CA MET A 146 -0.86 -14.78 -9.56
C MET A 146 -1.21 -13.87 -8.38
N ALA A 147 -0.81 -14.28 -7.18
CA ALA A 147 -1.18 -13.63 -5.93
C ALA A 147 -0.37 -12.36 -5.65
N ILE A 148 -0.61 -11.30 -6.44
CA ILE A 148 0.12 -10.02 -6.35
C ILE A 148 -0.01 -9.37 -4.98
N TYR A 149 -1.10 -9.57 -4.25
CA TYR A 149 -1.32 -9.03 -2.90
C TYR A 149 -0.21 -9.44 -1.92
N GLN A 150 0.42 -10.61 -2.10
CA GLN A 150 1.52 -11.06 -1.26
C GLN A 150 2.76 -10.16 -1.40
N LEU A 151 3.00 -9.59 -2.57
CA LEU A 151 4.07 -8.61 -2.78
C LEU A 151 3.72 -7.26 -2.14
N PHE A 152 2.46 -6.83 -2.24
CA PHE A 152 2.01 -5.61 -1.55
C PHE A 152 2.14 -5.73 -0.03
N ILE A 153 1.78 -6.87 0.57
CA ILE A 153 1.95 -7.07 2.02
C ILE A 153 3.43 -6.96 2.41
N GLN A 154 4.33 -7.62 1.69
CA GLN A 154 5.77 -7.54 1.96
C GLN A 154 6.30 -6.10 1.80
N HIS A 155 5.87 -5.39 0.76
CA HIS A 155 6.19 -3.98 0.57
C HIS A 155 5.68 -3.11 1.73
N ILE A 156 4.47 -3.33 2.19
CA ILE A 156 3.88 -2.64 3.34
C ILE A 156 4.69 -2.91 4.60
N MET A 157 4.99 -4.17 4.92
CA MET A 157 5.82 -4.53 6.08
C MET A 157 7.20 -3.88 6.02
N TYR A 158 7.81 -3.85 4.84
CA TYR A 158 9.10 -3.19 4.64
C TYR A 158 9.04 -1.67 4.82
N SER A 159 7.92 -1.05 4.45
CA SER A 159 7.72 0.41 4.51
C SER A 159 7.18 0.91 5.85
N LEU A 160 6.87 0.03 6.80
CA LEU A 160 6.45 0.43 8.15
C LEU A 160 7.61 1.00 8.96
N ASP A 161 7.34 2.06 9.71
CA ASP A 161 8.23 2.51 10.77
C ASP A 161 8.24 1.51 11.95
N LYS A 162 9.25 1.59 12.83
CA LYS A 162 9.41 0.64 13.96
C LYS A 162 8.18 0.57 14.88
N LYS A 163 7.43 1.65 15.01
CA LYS A 163 6.18 1.72 15.79
C LYS A 163 4.95 1.84 14.90
N GLY A 164 5.15 1.75 13.59
CA GLY A 164 4.09 1.87 12.59
C GLY A 164 3.09 0.72 12.66
N LYS A 165 1.89 0.98 12.15
CA LYS A 165 0.80 0.00 12.07
C LYS A 165 0.23 0.00 10.66
N ALA A 166 -0.18 -1.17 10.20
CA ALA A 166 -0.86 -1.31 8.92
C ALA A 166 -2.19 -2.06 9.05
N ALA A 167 -3.14 -1.69 8.19
CA ALA A 167 -4.35 -2.47 7.95
C ALA A 167 -4.49 -2.71 6.45
N VAL A 168 -4.64 -3.96 6.08
CA VAL A 168 -4.67 -4.38 4.67
C VAL A 168 -5.88 -5.27 4.44
N VAL A 169 -6.60 -5.01 3.37
CA VAL A 169 -7.66 -5.91 2.90
C VAL A 169 -7.01 -7.07 2.15
N VAL A 170 -7.30 -8.29 2.58
CA VAL A 170 -6.73 -9.51 2.00
C VAL A 170 -7.84 -10.50 1.64
N PRO A 171 -7.58 -11.43 0.69
CA PRO A 171 -8.53 -12.51 0.42
C PRO A 171 -8.73 -13.39 1.66
N THR A 172 -9.92 -13.95 1.83
CA THR A 172 -10.24 -14.85 2.96
C THR A 172 -9.29 -16.06 3.07
N GLY A 173 -8.79 -16.55 1.93
CA GLY A 173 -7.82 -17.64 1.89
C GLY A 173 -6.43 -17.32 2.47
N PHE A 174 -6.08 -16.03 2.64
CA PHE A 174 -4.75 -15.65 3.14
C PHE A 174 -4.42 -16.28 4.50
N CYS A 175 -5.39 -16.30 5.43
CA CYS A 175 -5.17 -16.85 6.77
C CYS A 175 -5.01 -18.38 6.79
N THR A 176 -5.43 -19.06 5.75
CA THR A 176 -5.40 -20.54 5.63
C THR A 176 -4.43 -21.03 4.56
N GLU A 177 -3.74 -20.13 3.86
CA GLU A 177 -2.82 -20.46 2.80
C GLU A 177 -1.61 -21.25 3.34
N LYS A 178 -1.31 -22.38 2.68
CA LYS A 178 -0.18 -23.26 3.04
C LYS A 178 1.05 -23.08 2.14
N ALA A 179 0.97 -22.20 1.14
CA ALA A 179 2.11 -21.91 0.28
C ALA A 179 3.25 -21.26 1.09
N ALA A 180 4.50 -21.55 0.72
CA ALA A 180 5.69 -21.11 1.46
C ALA A 180 5.73 -19.58 1.66
N ILE A 181 5.36 -18.80 0.63
CA ILE A 181 5.34 -17.33 0.72
C ILE A 181 4.27 -16.86 1.71
N GLY A 182 3.06 -17.41 1.66
CA GLY A 182 1.99 -17.07 2.60
C GLY A 182 2.35 -17.41 4.05
N LEU A 183 3.07 -18.50 4.28
CA LEU A 183 3.61 -18.87 5.61
C LEU A 183 4.75 -17.93 6.06
N GLY A 184 5.60 -17.49 5.14
CA GLY A 184 6.70 -16.58 5.45
C GLY A 184 6.25 -15.14 5.75
N ILE A 185 5.03 -14.75 5.34
CA ILE A 185 4.46 -13.41 5.60
C ILE A 185 3.66 -13.39 6.91
N ARG A 186 3.05 -14.49 7.31
CA ARG A 186 2.28 -14.62 8.57
C ARG A 186 3.18 -14.86 9.76
#